data_29d142d9f77af9970959a0eb423231b3
#
_entry.id   29d142d9f77af9970959a0eb423231b3
#
_cell.length_a   1.000
_cell.length_b   1.000
_cell.length_c   1.000
_cell.angle_alpha   90.00
_cell.angle_beta   90.00
_cell.angle_gamma   90.00
#
_symmetry.space_group_name_H-M   'P 1'
#
loop_
_entity.id
_entity.type
_entity.pdbx_description
1 polymer ?
#
loop_
_entity_poly.entity_id
_entity_poly.type
_entity_poly.pdbx_seq_one_letter_code
_entity_poly.pdbx_strand_id
1 'polypeptide(L)'
;MVSISSDVLSPSPQAAAPAVSAAAPATVRDPRLDFFRGIAMIIILFAHTPGNFFTSWIPARWGFSDATEMFVFCSGMASAIAFGRTFERAGWGLGTMRVAYRCWQVYWAHIGMFFAISALMVALNASGPFERNYVGQLNLFPFFDGITRGGELVSSTTDQMLGLVTLTYVPNYFDILPMYLVILAMMPVVMGLSRISLPLTAAVVLTVWLFAQSRILEALGAGHLALSLPAEPWSDRQWFFNPFAWQLVFFTGFAFMIGWLPKPPVNKWLILIAALIVLANIPLSNIGVRAVNREWLGLAFENNPVVDWRVANQMWITKTDFGLYRYAQFLSLAYLGWVLVGEGGKRLIAEGGGWAARAWTRVVTTLKKIGQQSLAVFVFSMLLARLNGFWLDQWGREAAWHTVFVNLVGVALLVAVAYGVGWIKSQPWRVTR
;
A
#
# COMPACT_ATOMS: atom_id res chain seq x y z
N MET A 1 -33.66 -39.30 -81.92
CA MET A 1 -32.29 -38.88 -81.58
C MET A 1 -32.45 -37.64 -80.70
N VAL A 2 -32.32 -37.81 -79.39
CA VAL A 2 -32.40 -36.73 -78.40
C VAL A 2 -30.97 -36.53 -77.90
N SER A 3 -30.46 -35.32 -78.10
CA SER A 3 -29.14 -34.90 -77.62
C SER A 3 -29.23 -34.47 -76.17
N ILE A 4 -28.46 -35.10 -75.31
CA ILE A 4 -28.34 -34.75 -73.90
C ILE A 4 -27.16 -33.82 -73.80
N SER A 5 -27.45 -32.57 -73.42
CA SER A 5 -26.43 -31.50 -73.09
C SER A 5 -25.95 -31.75 -71.69
N SER A 6 -24.63 -31.88 -71.51
CA SER A 6 -23.97 -32.00 -70.22
C SER A 6 -23.67 -30.62 -69.67
N ASP A 7 -24.43 -30.18 -68.68
CA ASP A 7 -24.15 -29.02 -67.89
C ASP A 7 -22.98 -29.27 -66.91
N VAL A 8 -21.88 -28.57 -67.15
CA VAL A 8 -20.71 -28.53 -66.25
C VAL A 8 -21.01 -27.67 -65.06
N LEU A 9 -21.16 -28.30 -63.89
CA LEU A 9 -21.27 -27.61 -62.58
C LEU A 9 -19.96 -26.93 -62.20
N SER A 10 -19.97 -25.62 -62.23
CA SER A 10 -18.86 -24.81 -61.68
C SER A 10 -18.81 -24.93 -60.15
N PRO A 11 -17.64 -25.11 -59.51
CA PRO A 11 -17.53 -25.17 -58.05
C PRO A 11 -17.81 -23.79 -57.44
N SER A 12 -18.67 -23.76 -56.42
CA SER A 12 -18.97 -22.58 -55.60
C SER A 12 -17.70 -22.05 -54.92
N PRO A 13 -17.59 -20.73 -54.76
CA PRO A 13 -16.43 -20.15 -54.03
C PRO A 13 -16.51 -20.60 -52.58
N GLN A 14 -15.46 -21.29 -52.12
CA GLN A 14 -15.22 -21.63 -50.73
C GLN A 14 -15.15 -20.34 -49.90
N ALA A 15 -16.08 -20.16 -48.96
CA ALA A 15 -16.05 -19.07 -47.98
C ALA A 15 -14.70 -19.12 -47.22
N ALA A 16 -13.92 -18.08 -47.35
CA ALA A 16 -12.68 -17.94 -46.61
C ALA A 16 -12.98 -17.98 -45.10
N ALA A 17 -12.35 -18.90 -44.38
CA ALA A 17 -12.43 -18.98 -42.95
C ALA A 17 -11.99 -17.62 -42.33
N PRO A 18 -12.69 -17.14 -41.28
CA PRO A 18 -12.30 -15.88 -40.64
C PRO A 18 -10.87 -15.98 -40.12
N ALA A 19 -10.04 -15.05 -40.58
CA ALA A 19 -8.65 -14.93 -40.11
C ALA A 19 -8.63 -14.88 -38.57
N VAL A 20 -8.02 -15.86 -37.94
CA VAL A 20 -7.76 -15.86 -36.51
C VAL A 20 -6.94 -14.63 -36.22
N SER A 21 -7.58 -13.64 -35.63
CA SER A 21 -6.90 -12.42 -35.17
C SER A 21 -5.73 -12.84 -34.28
N ALA A 22 -4.52 -12.56 -34.73
CA ALA A 22 -3.31 -12.82 -33.96
C ALA A 22 -3.48 -12.14 -32.60
N ALA A 23 -3.54 -12.90 -31.52
CA ALA A 23 -3.61 -12.41 -30.18
C ALA A 23 -2.46 -11.41 -29.98
N ALA A 24 -2.80 -10.16 -29.65
CA ALA A 24 -1.81 -9.14 -29.36
C ALA A 24 -0.80 -9.68 -28.34
N PRO A 25 0.51 -9.50 -28.54
CA PRO A 25 1.51 -10.07 -27.66
C PRO A 25 1.22 -9.68 -26.22
N ALA A 26 1.16 -10.67 -25.34
CA ALA A 26 0.93 -10.47 -23.93
C ALA A 26 2.02 -9.51 -23.44
N THR A 27 1.63 -8.29 -23.05
CA THR A 27 2.57 -7.29 -22.53
C THR A 27 3.21 -7.87 -21.29
N VAL A 28 4.50 -8.13 -21.36
CA VAL A 28 5.30 -8.65 -20.25
C VAL A 28 5.14 -7.70 -19.07
N ARG A 29 4.52 -8.18 -18.00
CA ARG A 29 4.32 -7.39 -16.76
C ARG A 29 5.66 -7.04 -16.16
N ASP A 30 5.90 -5.75 -15.86
CA ASP A 30 7.15 -5.29 -15.27
C ASP A 30 7.38 -6.00 -13.92
N PRO A 31 8.45 -6.81 -13.78
CA PRO A 31 8.69 -7.58 -12.57
C PRO A 31 9.03 -6.72 -11.37
N ARG A 32 9.47 -5.48 -11.57
CA ARG A 32 9.85 -4.54 -10.50
C ARG A 32 8.68 -4.19 -9.61
N LEU A 33 7.50 -3.97 -10.21
CA LEU A 33 6.28 -3.63 -9.47
C LEU A 33 5.93 -4.69 -8.43
N ASP A 34 5.86 -5.95 -8.85
CA ASP A 34 5.51 -7.04 -7.95
C ASP A 34 6.62 -7.32 -6.92
N PHE A 35 7.88 -7.14 -7.31
CA PHE A 35 9.03 -7.28 -6.42
C PHE A 35 9.00 -6.27 -5.27
N PHE A 36 8.87 -4.97 -5.56
CA PHE A 36 8.81 -3.94 -4.52
C PHE A 36 7.55 -4.05 -3.65
N ARG A 37 6.42 -4.44 -4.23
CA ARG A 37 5.22 -4.73 -3.43
C ARG A 37 5.43 -5.90 -2.48
N GLY A 38 6.14 -6.94 -2.91
CA GLY A 38 6.49 -8.07 -2.05
C GLY A 38 7.39 -7.66 -0.88
N ILE A 39 8.39 -6.82 -1.12
CA ILE A 39 9.23 -6.25 -0.06
C ILE A 39 8.37 -5.41 0.91
N ALA A 40 7.51 -4.54 0.39
CA ALA A 40 6.63 -3.72 1.22
C ALA A 40 5.77 -4.57 2.17
N MET A 41 5.23 -5.71 1.70
CA MET A 41 4.42 -6.61 2.54
C MET A 41 5.21 -7.22 3.71
N ILE A 42 6.47 -7.60 3.48
CA ILE A 42 7.34 -8.12 4.55
C ILE A 42 7.67 -7.03 5.56
N ILE A 43 8.01 -5.82 5.09
CA ILE A 43 8.27 -4.68 5.97
C ILE A 43 7.01 -4.33 6.78
N ILE A 44 5.82 -4.36 6.18
CA ILE A 44 4.55 -4.12 6.86
C ILE A 44 4.31 -5.14 7.98
N LEU A 45 4.58 -6.44 7.74
CA LEU A 45 4.49 -7.46 8.79
C LEU A 45 5.40 -7.10 9.96
N PHE A 46 6.68 -6.78 9.70
CA PHE A 46 7.65 -6.42 10.74
C PHE A 46 7.22 -5.16 11.50
N ALA A 47 6.78 -4.13 10.78
CA ALA A 47 6.38 -2.84 11.34
C ALA A 47 5.17 -2.96 12.29
N HIS A 48 4.26 -3.88 12.01
CA HIS A 48 3.02 -4.04 12.77
C HIS A 48 3.08 -5.14 13.84
N THR A 49 4.19 -5.88 13.94
CA THR A 49 4.43 -6.86 15.01
C THR A 49 4.91 -6.14 16.28
N PRO A 50 4.10 -6.08 17.35
CA PRO A 50 4.49 -5.39 18.58
C PRO A 50 5.72 -6.01 19.22
N GLY A 51 6.66 -5.16 19.64
CA GLY A 51 7.89 -5.62 20.31
C GLY A 51 8.93 -6.27 19.39
N ASN A 52 8.77 -6.18 18.09
CA ASN A 52 9.69 -6.74 17.12
C ASN A 52 10.98 -5.92 17.02
N PHE A 53 12.13 -6.53 17.31
CA PHE A 53 13.44 -5.90 17.16
C PHE A 53 13.71 -5.42 15.73
N PHE A 54 13.26 -6.15 14.71
CA PHE A 54 13.44 -5.76 13.30
C PHE A 54 12.77 -4.44 12.93
N THR A 55 11.84 -3.92 13.75
CA THR A 55 11.30 -2.57 13.55
C THR A 55 12.36 -1.46 13.62
N SER A 56 13.51 -1.72 14.23
CA SER A 56 14.63 -0.79 14.26
C SER A 56 15.33 -0.63 12.90
N TRP A 57 15.13 -1.59 11.99
CA TRP A 57 15.80 -1.67 10.69
C TRP A 57 14.91 -1.35 9.48
N ILE A 58 13.62 -1.08 9.72
CA ILE A 58 12.71 -0.69 8.65
C ILE A 58 12.91 0.76 8.19
N PRO A 59 12.57 1.12 6.95
CA PRO A 59 12.76 2.47 6.41
C PRO A 59 12.21 3.59 7.29
N ALA A 60 11.07 3.37 7.95
CA ALA A 60 10.42 4.34 8.85
C ALA A 60 11.32 4.81 10.02
N ARG A 61 12.39 4.09 10.36
CA ARG A 61 13.33 4.48 11.41
C ARG A 61 14.46 5.34 10.89
N TRP A 62 14.81 5.17 9.61
CA TRP A 62 15.96 5.80 8.96
C TRP A 62 15.60 7.02 8.12
N GLY A 63 14.33 7.34 8.03
CA GLY A 63 13.84 8.49 7.29
C GLY A 63 12.42 8.86 7.63
N PHE A 64 11.81 9.70 6.79
CA PHE A 64 10.41 10.12 6.97
C PHE A 64 9.42 9.20 6.25
N SER A 65 9.82 8.52 5.15
CA SER A 65 8.98 7.58 4.40
C SER A 65 9.17 6.14 4.87
N ASP A 66 8.19 5.30 4.58
CA ASP A 66 8.20 3.89 4.95
C ASP A 66 7.58 2.96 3.88
N ALA A 67 7.27 1.73 4.26
CA ALA A 67 6.63 0.76 3.36
C ALA A 67 5.23 1.18 2.90
N THR A 68 4.56 2.11 3.60
CA THR A 68 3.22 2.59 3.25
C THR A 68 3.29 3.39 1.95
N GLU A 69 4.25 4.31 1.83
CA GLU A 69 4.48 5.07 0.59
C GLU A 69 4.79 4.14 -0.59
N MET A 70 5.66 3.15 -0.37
CA MET A 70 6.00 2.15 -1.39
C MET A 70 4.76 1.36 -1.81
N PHE A 71 3.94 0.94 -0.85
CA PHE A 71 2.72 0.19 -1.12
C PHE A 71 1.69 1.01 -1.89
N VAL A 72 1.44 2.27 -1.50
CA VAL A 72 0.46 3.15 -2.13
C VAL A 72 0.92 3.55 -3.54
N PHE A 73 2.19 3.91 -3.71
CA PHE A 73 2.78 4.22 -5.03
C PHE A 73 2.67 3.03 -5.99
N CYS A 74 3.10 1.84 -5.56
CA CYS A 74 2.98 0.62 -6.35
C CYS A 74 1.52 0.24 -6.63
N SER A 75 0.59 0.60 -5.72
CA SER A 75 -0.85 0.40 -5.94
C SER A 75 -1.38 1.33 -7.02
N GLY A 76 -0.89 2.57 -7.10
CA GLY A 76 -1.14 3.48 -8.21
C GLY A 76 -0.65 2.91 -9.54
N MET A 77 0.59 2.42 -9.60
CA MET A 77 1.15 1.77 -10.79
C MET A 77 0.32 0.55 -11.22
N ALA A 78 -0.07 -0.32 -10.27
CA ALA A 78 -0.90 -1.48 -10.57
C ALA A 78 -2.29 -1.09 -11.07
N SER A 79 -2.85 -0.01 -10.54
CA SER A 79 -4.15 0.54 -10.93
C SER A 79 -4.12 1.10 -12.36
N ALA A 80 -3.02 1.70 -12.80
CA ALA A 80 -2.83 2.11 -14.19
C ALA A 80 -2.90 0.90 -15.15
N ILE A 81 -2.28 -0.22 -14.78
CA ILE A 81 -2.34 -1.45 -15.59
C ILE A 81 -3.75 -2.05 -15.58
N ALA A 82 -4.39 -2.09 -14.40
CA ALA A 82 -5.68 -2.74 -14.23
C ALA A 82 -6.85 -1.94 -14.80
N PHE A 83 -6.87 -0.63 -14.56
CA PHE A 83 -8.00 0.24 -14.87
C PHE A 83 -7.72 1.17 -16.05
N GLY A 84 -6.51 1.76 -16.17
CA GLY A 84 -6.16 2.68 -17.24
C GLY A 84 -6.52 2.11 -18.61
N ARG A 85 -6.08 0.89 -18.90
CA ARG A 85 -6.42 0.19 -20.15
C ARG A 85 -7.92 -0.07 -20.32
N THR A 86 -8.68 -0.24 -19.24
CA THR A 86 -10.13 -0.43 -19.33
C THR A 86 -10.82 0.87 -19.70
N PHE A 87 -10.41 1.99 -19.10
CA PHE A 87 -10.90 3.32 -19.47
C PHE A 87 -10.61 3.67 -20.93
N GLU A 88 -9.43 3.27 -21.43
CA GLU A 88 -9.05 3.51 -22.85
C GLU A 88 -9.83 2.63 -23.82
N ARG A 89 -9.95 1.31 -23.55
CA ARG A 89 -10.51 0.34 -24.48
C ARG A 89 -12.02 0.21 -24.42
N ALA A 90 -12.57 0.24 -23.21
CA ALA A 90 -13.99 -0.01 -22.94
C ALA A 90 -14.78 1.24 -22.57
N GLY A 91 -14.14 2.41 -22.53
CA GLY A 91 -14.75 3.67 -22.21
C GLY A 91 -14.89 3.97 -20.72
N TRP A 92 -15.32 5.19 -20.42
CA TRP A 92 -15.40 5.73 -19.06
C TRP A 92 -16.36 4.96 -18.16
N GLY A 93 -17.54 4.58 -18.66
CA GLY A 93 -18.57 3.87 -17.89
C GLY A 93 -18.11 2.51 -17.38
N LEU A 94 -17.59 1.65 -18.27
CA LEU A 94 -17.09 0.32 -17.89
C LEU A 94 -15.82 0.42 -17.04
N GLY A 95 -14.96 1.42 -17.30
CA GLY A 95 -13.82 1.74 -16.43
C GLY A 95 -14.25 2.05 -15.01
N THR A 96 -15.25 2.90 -14.84
CA THR A 96 -15.84 3.26 -13.54
C THR A 96 -16.46 2.05 -12.84
N MET A 97 -17.22 1.22 -13.55
CA MET A 97 -17.80 0.00 -12.97
C MET A 97 -16.72 -0.98 -12.48
N ARG A 98 -15.61 -1.08 -13.21
CA ARG A 98 -14.48 -1.91 -12.79
C ARG A 98 -13.79 -1.37 -11.52
N VAL A 99 -13.67 -0.04 -11.41
CA VAL A 99 -13.18 0.61 -10.19
C VAL A 99 -14.14 0.37 -9.03
N ALA A 100 -15.45 0.57 -9.23
CA ALA A 100 -16.47 0.31 -8.22
C ALA A 100 -16.45 -1.14 -7.72
N TYR A 101 -16.29 -2.10 -8.62
CA TYR A 101 -16.11 -3.51 -8.23
C TYR A 101 -14.85 -3.72 -7.37
N ARG A 102 -13.76 -3.02 -7.67
CA ARG A 102 -12.55 -3.06 -6.84
C ARG A 102 -12.77 -2.42 -5.48
N CYS A 103 -13.47 -1.29 -5.41
CA CYS A 103 -13.87 -0.67 -4.14
C CYS A 103 -14.69 -1.64 -3.28
N TRP A 104 -15.65 -2.33 -3.88
CA TRP A 104 -16.42 -3.38 -3.22
C TRP A 104 -15.54 -4.49 -2.60
N GLN A 105 -14.56 -4.98 -3.35
CA GLN A 105 -13.61 -5.99 -2.84
C GLN A 105 -12.78 -5.47 -1.65
N VAL A 106 -12.29 -4.24 -1.74
CA VAL A 106 -11.48 -3.61 -0.69
C VAL A 106 -12.31 -3.30 0.54
N TYR A 107 -13.55 -2.86 0.35
CA TYR A 107 -14.50 -2.60 1.43
C TYR A 107 -14.76 -3.87 2.27
N TRP A 108 -15.10 -4.97 1.63
CA TRP A 108 -15.33 -6.23 2.35
C TRP A 108 -14.03 -6.81 2.96
N ALA A 109 -12.88 -6.56 2.34
CA ALA A 109 -11.60 -6.90 2.94
C ALA A 109 -11.34 -6.09 4.22
N HIS A 110 -11.70 -4.80 4.24
CA HIS A 110 -11.62 -3.95 5.43
C HIS A 110 -12.53 -4.46 6.55
N ILE A 111 -13.81 -4.66 6.26
CA ILE A 111 -14.79 -5.15 7.24
C ILE A 111 -14.38 -6.52 7.81
N GLY A 112 -14.01 -7.46 6.92
CA GLY A 112 -13.54 -8.79 7.33
C GLY A 112 -12.25 -8.75 8.17
N MET A 113 -11.30 -7.89 7.80
CA MET A 113 -10.07 -7.67 8.57
C MET A 113 -10.36 -7.11 9.96
N PHE A 114 -11.25 -6.12 10.05
CA PHE A 114 -11.64 -5.53 11.33
C PHE A 114 -12.21 -6.59 12.28
N PHE A 115 -13.21 -7.34 11.84
CA PHE A 115 -13.83 -8.38 12.70
C PHE A 115 -12.85 -9.51 13.05
N ALA A 116 -12.03 -9.97 12.09
CA ALA A 116 -11.06 -11.02 12.35
C ALA A 116 -10.00 -10.59 13.38
N ILE A 117 -9.49 -9.36 13.29
CA ILE A 117 -8.52 -8.83 14.25
C ILE A 117 -9.19 -8.55 15.59
N SER A 118 -10.39 -7.99 15.62
CA SER A 118 -11.12 -7.74 16.86
C SER A 118 -11.40 -9.05 17.62
N ALA A 119 -11.86 -10.08 16.92
CA ALA A 119 -12.04 -11.41 17.51
C ALA A 119 -10.73 -12.02 18.03
N LEU A 120 -9.63 -11.89 17.26
CA LEU A 120 -8.32 -12.32 17.71
C LEU A 120 -7.89 -11.56 18.99
N MET A 121 -8.04 -10.23 19.05
CA MET A 121 -7.64 -9.44 20.22
C MET A 121 -8.43 -9.84 21.48
N VAL A 122 -9.74 -10.08 21.34
CA VAL A 122 -10.58 -10.59 22.45
C VAL A 122 -10.12 -11.98 22.89
N ALA A 123 -9.86 -12.89 21.95
CA ALA A 123 -9.37 -14.24 22.25
C ALA A 123 -8.00 -14.23 22.96
N LEU A 124 -7.06 -13.38 22.50
CA LEU A 124 -5.76 -13.23 23.15
C LEU A 124 -5.86 -12.61 24.52
N ASN A 125 -6.79 -11.68 24.71
CA ASN A 125 -7.04 -11.07 26.02
C ASN A 125 -7.60 -12.07 27.03
N ALA A 126 -8.46 -12.99 26.58
CA ALA A 126 -9.07 -14.04 27.42
C ALA A 126 -8.12 -15.20 27.73
N SER A 127 -7.17 -15.51 26.86
CA SER A 127 -6.27 -16.68 26.97
C SER A 127 -4.90 -16.39 27.59
N GLY A 128 -4.59 -15.11 27.85
CA GLY A 128 -3.25 -14.71 28.30
C GLY A 128 -3.14 -14.65 29.83
N PRO A 129 -2.02 -15.16 30.40
CA PRO A 129 -1.68 -14.95 31.80
C PRO A 129 -1.16 -13.52 32.08
N PHE A 130 -1.29 -12.60 31.12
CA PHE A 130 -0.64 -11.31 31.15
C PHE A 130 -1.59 -10.20 31.53
N GLU A 131 -1.08 -9.24 32.30
CA GLU A 131 -1.67 -7.93 32.57
C GLU A 131 -1.73 -7.04 31.32
N ARG A 132 -1.54 -7.61 30.12
CA ARG A 132 -1.57 -6.85 28.85
C ARG A 132 -2.96 -6.86 28.26
N ASN A 133 -3.47 -5.65 28.06
CA ASN A 133 -4.74 -5.45 27.42
C ASN A 133 -4.56 -5.37 25.89
N TYR A 134 -4.74 -6.49 25.19
CA TYR A 134 -4.62 -6.57 23.73
C TYR A 134 -5.71 -5.78 23.01
N VAL A 135 -6.93 -5.77 23.54
CA VAL A 135 -8.07 -4.98 23.02
C VAL A 135 -7.74 -3.47 23.09
N GLY A 136 -7.19 -3.03 24.22
CA GLY A 136 -6.76 -1.65 24.43
C GLY A 136 -5.62 -1.19 23.52
N GLN A 137 -4.71 -2.09 23.10
CA GLN A 137 -3.61 -1.75 22.19
C GLN A 137 -4.07 -1.20 20.84
N LEU A 138 -5.28 -1.56 20.40
CA LEU A 138 -5.87 -1.10 19.14
C LEU A 138 -7.01 -0.10 19.35
N ASN A 139 -7.20 0.38 20.60
CA ASN A 139 -8.30 1.26 20.98
C ASN A 139 -9.68 0.74 20.52
N LEU A 140 -9.94 -0.56 20.77
CA LEU A 140 -11.21 -1.20 20.37
C LEU A 140 -12.27 -1.13 21.45
N PHE A 141 -11.97 -0.61 22.66
CA PHE A 141 -12.96 -0.42 23.71
C PHE A 141 -14.20 0.38 23.25
N PRO A 142 -14.05 1.48 22.51
CA PRO A 142 -15.22 2.20 22.01
C PRO A 142 -16.17 1.31 21.21
N PHE A 143 -15.63 0.33 20.47
CA PHE A 143 -16.45 -0.59 19.67
C PHE A 143 -17.22 -1.58 20.55
N PHE A 144 -16.64 -2.07 21.65
CA PHE A 144 -17.27 -3.07 22.51
C PHE A 144 -18.14 -2.45 23.61
N ASP A 145 -17.66 -1.38 24.23
CA ASP A 145 -18.25 -0.82 25.44
C ASP A 145 -19.00 0.51 25.21
N GLY A 146 -18.90 1.07 24.00
CA GLY A 146 -19.37 2.43 23.72
C GLY A 146 -18.48 3.50 24.36
N ILE A 147 -18.91 4.75 24.30
CA ILE A 147 -18.21 5.91 24.89
C ILE A 147 -19.10 6.60 25.87
N THR A 148 -18.63 6.73 27.12
CA THR A 148 -19.32 7.43 28.21
C THR A 148 -18.48 8.64 28.65
N ARG A 149 -19.10 9.80 28.80
CA ARG A 149 -18.50 11.02 29.37
C ARG A 149 -19.43 11.58 30.47
N GLY A 150 -18.85 11.87 31.62
CA GLY A 150 -19.63 12.43 32.74
C GLY A 150 -20.79 11.53 33.24
N GLY A 151 -20.73 10.21 32.97
CA GLY A 151 -21.79 9.28 33.29
C GLY A 151 -22.89 9.12 32.22
N GLU A 152 -22.83 9.90 31.15
CA GLU A 152 -23.76 9.79 30.03
C GLU A 152 -23.14 9.05 28.83
N LEU A 153 -23.93 8.19 28.18
CA LEU A 153 -23.53 7.47 26.98
C LEU A 153 -23.51 8.45 25.79
N VAL A 154 -22.31 8.79 25.30
CA VAL A 154 -22.10 9.70 24.16
C VAL A 154 -22.21 8.97 22.83
N SER A 155 -21.79 7.70 22.79
CA SER A 155 -21.84 6.88 21.57
C SER A 155 -21.93 5.41 21.96
N SER A 156 -22.91 4.70 21.40
CA SER A 156 -23.20 3.29 21.69
C SER A 156 -22.41 2.34 20.78
N THR A 157 -22.35 1.07 21.13
CA THR A 157 -21.85 0.00 20.25
C THR A 157 -22.57 -0.02 18.89
N THR A 158 -23.88 0.28 18.87
CA THR A 158 -24.66 0.37 17.63
C THR A 158 -24.14 1.49 16.74
N ASP A 159 -23.82 2.67 17.31
CA ASP A 159 -23.25 3.79 16.57
C ASP A 159 -21.88 3.44 16.00
N GLN A 160 -21.07 2.66 16.76
CA GLN A 160 -19.77 2.20 16.28
C GLN A 160 -19.89 1.19 15.13
N MET A 161 -20.85 0.27 15.21
CA MET A 161 -21.14 -0.67 14.12
C MET A 161 -21.59 0.06 12.86
N LEU A 162 -22.50 1.02 13.00
CA LEU A 162 -22.92 1.86 11.89
C LEU A 162 -21.75 2.67 11.34
N GLY A 163 -20.95 3.28 12.22
CA GLY A 163 -19.76 4.01 11.87
C GLY A 163 -18.72 3.17 11.11
N LEU A 164 -18.50 1.92 11.52
CA LEU A 164 -17.62 0.99 10.82
C LEU A 164 -18.10 0.72 9.38
N VAL A 165 -19.39 0.45 9.21
CA VAL A 165 -19.99 0.18 7.89
C VAL A 165 -20.00 1.42 7.00
N THR A 166 -20.21 2.60 7.57
CA THR A 166 -20.23 3.88 6.84
C THR A 166 -18.83 4.54 6.73
N LEU A 167 -17.80 3.92 7.30
CA LEU A 167 -16.42 4.43 7.37
C LEU A 167 -16.30 5.76 8.13
N THR A 168 -17.22 6.03 9.07
CA THR A 168 -17.16 7.17 9.99
C THR A 168 -16.61 6.79 11.37
N TYR A 169 -16.37 5.49 11.60
CA TYR A 169 -15.55 4.95 12.67
C TYR A 169 -14.38 4.16 12.07
N VAL A 170 -13.20 4.76 12.12
CA VAL A 170 -11.97 4.19 11.58
C VAL A 170 -10.91 4.23 12.68
N PRO A 171 -10.84 3.18 13.53
CA PRO A 171 -9.81 3.12 14.57
C PRO A 171 -8.42 2.95 13.97
N ASN A 172 -7.41 3.45 14.69
CA ASN A 172 -6.01 3.29 14.33
C ASN A 172 -5.68 1.81 14.07
N TYR A 173 -4.81 1.54 13.14
CA TYR A 173 -4.49 0.22 12.59
C TYR A 173 -5.32 -0.21 11.38
N PHE A 174 -6.54 0.33 11.22
CA PHE A 174 -7.46 -0.06 10.14
C PHE A 174 -7.57 0.99 9.02
N ASP A 175 -6.81 2.08 9.09
CA ASP A 175 -6.96 3.26 8.25
C ASP A 175 -6.57 3.08 6.77
N ILE A 176 -5.67 2.13 6.45
CA ILE A 176 -5.05 2.04 5.12
C ILE A 176 -6.03 1.61 4.02
N LEU A 177 -6.96 0.68 4.32
CA LEU A 177 -7.94 0.22 3.32
C LEU A 177 -9.04 1.25 3.08
N PRO A 178 -9.61 1.94 4.10
CA PRO A 178 -10.48 3.09 3.90
C PRO A 178 -9.84 4.20 3.07
N MET A 179 -8.62 4.61 3.39
CA MET A 179 -7.88 5.59 2.59
C MET A 179 -7.78 5.15 1.11
N TYR A 180 -7.39 3.91 0.87
CA TYR A 180 -7.26 3.36 -0.48
C TYR A 180 -8.59 3.32 -1.22
N LEU A 181 -9.71 3.05 -0.52
CA LEU A 181 -11.07 3.10 -1.06
C LEU A 181 -11.41 4.49 -1.62
N VAL A 182 -11.18 5.54 -0.83
CA VAL A 182 -11.45 6.92 -1.25
C VAL A 182 -10.57 7.31 -2.44
N ILE A 183 -9.29 6.96 -2.42
CA ILE A 183 -8.38 7.22 -3.55
C ILE A 183 -8.85 6.49 -4.83
N LEU A 184 -9.30 5.24 -4.72
CA LEU A 184 -9.88 4.53 -5.86
C LEU A 184 -11.15 5.20 -6.38
N ALA A 185 -12.02 5.70 -5.49
CA ALA A 185 -13.23 6.42 -5.86
C ALA A 185 -12.94 7.73 -6.62
N MET A 186 -11.78 8.35 -6.40
CA MET A 186 -11.33 9.53 -7.17
C MET A 186 -10.90 9.18 -8.61
N MET A 187 -10.56 7.91 -8.89
CA MET A 187 -9.99 7.51 -10.18
C MET A 187 -10.87 7.83 -11.40
N PRO A 188 -12.19 7.61 -11.41
CA PRO A 188 -13.03 8.02 -12.54
C PRO A 188 -12.96 9.51 -12.84
N VAL A 189 -12.87 10.35 -11.80
CA VAL A 189 -12.73 11.80 -11.94
C VAL A 189 -11.38 12.14 -12.58
N VAL A 190 -10.28 11.59 -12.08
CA VAL A 190 -8.92 11.78 -12.63
C VAL A 190 -8.84 11.31 -14.08
N MET A 191 -9.45 10.16 -14.41
CA MET A 191 -9.52 9.65 -15.78
C MET A 191 -10.42 10.50 -16.68
N GLY A 192 -11.46 11.12 -16.16
CA GLY A 192 -12.28 12.08 -16.87
C GLY A 192 -11.51 13.36 -17.20
N LEU A 193 -10.85 13.94 -16.20
CA LEU A 193 -10.01 15.13 -16.34
C LEU A 193 -8.85 14.92 -17.32
N SER A 194 -8.23 13.76 -17.30
CA SER A 194 -7.10 13.44 -18.20
C SER A 194 -7.48 13.43 -19.68
N ARG A 195 -8.77 13.23 -20.00
CA ARG A 195 -9.27 13.35 -21.37
C ARG A 195 -9.43 14.80 -21.84
N ILE A 196 -9.54 15.72 -20.89
CA ILE A 196 -9.61 17.15 -21.17
C ILE A 196 -8.18 17.70 -21.28
N SER A 197 -7.38 17.53 -20.25
CA SER A 197 -6.01 18.05 -20.19
C SER A 197 -5.20 17.36 -19.08
N LEU A 198 -3.99 16.88 -19.41
CA LEU A 198 -3.07 16.34 -18.38
C LEU A 198 -2.55 17.41 -17.41
N PRO A 199 -2.18 18.63 -17.84
CA PRO A 199 -1.85 19.73 -16.91
C PRO A 199 -2.99 20.05 -15.96
N LEU A 200 -4.25 20.10 -16.43
CA LEU A 200 -5.41 20.30 -15.56
C LEU A 200 -5.55 19.17 -14.53
N THR A 201 -5.37 17.93 -14.96
CA THR A 201 -5.40 16.77 -14.07
C THR A 201 -4.34 16.88 -12.97
N ALA A 202 -3.11 17.23 -13.35
CA ALA A 202 -2.02 17.44 -12.41
C ALA A 202 -2.33 18.60 -11.44
N ALA A 203 -2.86 19.71 -11.96
CA ALA A 203 -3.26 20.86 -11.15
C ALA A 203 -4.33 20.48 -10.10
N VAL A 204 -5.35 19.72 -10.50
CA VAL A 204 -6.41 19.26 -9.58
C VAL A 204 -5.82 18.33 -8.51
N VAL A 205 -5.00 17.34 -8.88
CA VAL A 205 -4.33 16.43 -7.93
C VAL A 205 -3.48 17.21 -6.92
N LEU A 206 -2.70 18.19 -7.38
CA LEU A 206 -1.87 19.02 -6.50
C LEU A 206 -2.72 19.96 -5.63
N THR A 207 -3.80 20.52 -6.16
CA THR A 207 -4.72 21.38 -5.39
C THR A 207 -5.40 20.58 -4.28
N VAL A 208 -5.90 19.38 -4.56
CA VAL A 208 -6.48 18.49 -3.54
C VAL A 208 -5.44 18.16 -2.45
N TRP A 209 -4.20 17.88 -2.84
CA TRP A 209 -3.12 17.66 -1.88
C TRP A 209 -2.82 18.90 -1.03
N LEU A 210 -2.81 20.09 -1.65
CA LEU A 210 -2.57 21.35 -0.94
C LEU A 210 -3.68 21.64 0.09
N PHE A 211 -4.93 21.44 -0.27
CA PHE A 211 -6.05 21.61 0.66
C PHE A 211 -6.12 20.49 1.72
N ALA A 212 -5.38 19.42 1.57
CA ALA A 212 -5.21 18.39 2.61
C ALA A 212 -4.09 18.70 3.61
N GLN A 213 -3.33 19.81 3.43
CA GLN A 213 -2.26 20.22 4.36
C GLN A 213 -2.85 21.01 5.52
N SER A 214 -3.50 20.32 6.47
CA SER A 214 -4.26 20.95 7.56
C SER A 214 -3.43 21.98 8.34
N ARG A 215 -2.22 21.63 8.74
CA ARG A 215 -1.32 22.49 9.51
C ARG A 215 -0.84 23.75 8.75
N ILE A 216 -0.66 23.65 7.43
CA ILE A 216 -0.30 24.77 6.59
C ILE A 216 -1.49 25.73 6.52
N LEU A 217 -2.69 25.19 6.27
CA LEU A 217 -3.91 26.00 6.21
C LEU A 217 -4.23 26.64 7.57
N GLU A 218 -4.06 25.94 8.67
CA GLU A 218 -4.19 26.51 10.02
C GLU A 218 -3.23 27.68 10.24
N ALA A 219 -1.94 27.52 9.88
CA ALA A 219 -0.95 28.58 9.99
C ALA A 219 -1.27 29.81 9.12
N LEU A 220 -2.03 29.63 8.03
CA LEU A 220 -2.53 30.71 7.16
C LEU A 220 -3.91 31.25 7.57
N GLY A 221 -4.48 30.80 8.70
CA GLY A 221 -5.83 31.18 9.14
C GLY A 221 -6.97 30.59 8.30
N ALA A 222 -6.66 29.61 7.45
CA ALA A 222 -7.59 28.96 6.51
C ALA A 222 -7.88 27.49 6.89
N GLY A 223 -7.70 27.11 8.15
CA GLY A 223 -7.87 25.73 8.61
C GLY A 223 -9.26 25.12 8.32
N HIS A 224 -10.31 25.96 8.24
CA HIS A 224 -11.66 25.54 7.89
C HIS A 224 -11.81 25.01 6.44
N LEU A 225 -10.80 25.25 5.58
CA LEU A 225 -10.75 24.73 4.21
C LEU A 225 -10.01 23.39 4.12
N ALA A 226 -9.48 22.88 5.25
CA ALA A 226 -8.70 21.66 5.25
C ALA A 226 -9.57 20.44 4.88
N LEU A 227 -9.15 19.72 3.84
CA LEU A 227 -9.79 18.48 3.42
C LEU A 227 -9.30 17.33 4.31
N SER A 228 -10.17 16.79 5.14
CA SER A 228 -9.94 15.64 5.99
C SER A 228 -11.25 14.88 6.21
N LEU A 229 -11.16 13.66 6.75
CA LEU A 229 -12.33 12.84 7.09
C LEU A 229 -12.31 12.52 8.57
N PRO A 230 -13.45 12.65 9.28
CA PRO A 230 -13.53 12.32 10.70
C PRO A 230 -13.34 10.83 10.90
N ALA A 231 -12.56 10.46 11.93
CA ALA A 231 -12.29 9.08 12.24
C ALA A 231 -13.25 8.48 13.27
N GLU A 232 -13.99 9.34 13.98
CA GLU A 232 -14.95 8.95 15.01
C GLU A 232 -15.92 10.10 15.31
N PRO A 233 -17.18 9.81 15.67
CA PRO A 233 -18.20 10.85 15.84
C PRO A 233 -18.15 11.59 17.18
N TRP A 234 -17.36 11.13 18.16
CA TRP A 234 -17.31 11.69 19.51
C TRP A 234 -16.09 12.56 19.78
N SER A 235 -15.20 12.75 18.80
CA SER A 235 -14.02 13.62 18.92
C SER A 235 -13.67 14.24 17.58
N ASP A 236 -12.75 15.22 17.61
CA ASP A 236 -12.23 15.89 16.41
C ASP A 236 -11.14 15.09 15.70
N ARG A 237 -10.93 13.80 16.08
CA ARG A 237 -9.93 12.95 15.48
C ARG A 237 -10.24 12.69 14.00
N GLN A 238 -9.27 12.98 13.14
CA GLN A 238 -9.33 12.73 11.70
C GLN A 238 -8.67 11.38 11.35
N TRP A 239 -8.94 10.89 10.15
CA TRP A 239 -8.27 9.69 9.66
C TRP A 239 -6.76 9.86 9.69
N PHE A 240 -6.06 8.85 10.21
CA PHE A 240 -4.60 8.89 10.29
C PHE A 240 -3.94 8.97 8.92
N PHE A 241 -4.48 8.28 7.92
CA PHE A 241 -4.09 8.44 6.52
C PHE A 241 -5.12 9.30 5.80
N ASN A 242 -4.87 10.60 5.68
CA ASN A 242 -5.75 11.52 4.95
C ASN A 242 -5.76 11.16 3.45
N PRO A 243 -6.87 10.64 2.89
CA PRO A 243 -6.92 10.18 1.50
C PRO A 243 -6.69 11.30 0.49
N PHE A 244 -7.08 12.55 0.82
CA PHE A 244 -6.87 13.72 -0.01
C PHE A 244 -5.40 14.10 -0.13
N ALA A 245 -4.60 13.79 0.88
CA ALA A 245 -3.14 13.95 0.84
C ALA A 245 -2.45 12.76 0.16
N TRP A 246 -2.79 11.53 0.54
CA TRP A 246 -2.15 10.32 0.06
C TRP A 246 -2.47 9.97 -1.40
N GLN A 247 -3.51 10.57 -1.99
CA GLN A 247 -3.78 10.44 -3.42
C GLN A 247 -2.62 10.96 -4.29
N LEU A 248 -1.81 11.92 -3.81
CA LEU A 248 -0.68 12.44 -4.56
C LEU A 248 0.33 11.33 -4.90
N VAL A 249 0.78 10.54 -3.91
CA VAL A 249 1.74 9.46 -4.15
C VAL A 249 1.13 8.34 -4.99
N PHE A 250 -0.16 8.06 -4.83
CA PHE A 250 -0.87 7.08 -5.64
C PHE A 250 -0.94 7.51 -7.12
N PHE A 251 -1.41 8.72 -7.39
CA PHE A 251 -1.53 9.22 -8.78
C PHE A 251 -0.17 9.53 -9.41
N THR A 252 0.88 9.79 -8.62
CA THR A 252 2.25 9.85 -9.13
C THR A 252 2.68 8.48 -9.68
N GLY A 253 2.47 7.40 -8.92
CA GLY A 253 2.73 6.04 -9.38
C GLY A 253 1.89 5.65 -10.59
N PHE A 254 0.60 6.03 -10.58
CA PHE A 254 -0.31 5.84 -11.69
C PHE A 254 0.19 6.55 -12.96
N ALA A 255 0.56 7.83 -12.85
CA ALA A 255 1.02 8.66 -13.96
C ALA A 255 2.32 8.15 -14.60
N PHE A 256 3.27 7.66 -13.79
CA PHE A 256 4.47 7.00 -14.33
C PHE A 256 4.14 5.73 -15.09
N MET A 257 3.23 4.92 -14.60
CA MET A 257 2.93 3.62 -15.21
C MET A 257 2.09 3.75 -16.48
N ILE A 258 1.16 4.72 -16.53
CA ILE A 258 0.34 4.96 -17.72
C ILE A 258 1.08 5.80 -18.79
N GLY A 259 2.23 6.41 -18.43
CA GLY A 259 3.05 7.20 -19.33
C GLY A 259 2.70 8.70 -19.37
N TRP A 260 1.92 9.23 -18.42
CA TRP A 260 1.67 10.66 -18.29
C TRP A 260 2.90 11.45 -17.81
N LEU A 261 3.72 10.79 -17.00
CA LEU A 261 5.02 11.33 -16.58
C LEU A 261 6.15 10.59 -17.31
N PRO A 262 7.15 11.32 -17.83
CA PRO A 262 8.33 10.70 -18.44
C PRO A 262 9.13 9.94 -17.40
N LYS A 263 9.79 8.86 -17.85
CA LYS A 263 10.72 8.13 -16.98
C LYS A 263 11.89 9.05 -16.62
N PRO A 264 12.27 9.16 -15.33
CA PRO A 264 13.40 9.99 -14.94
C PRO A 264 14.69 9.45 -15.60
N PRO A 265 15.58 10.33 -16.09
CA PRO A 265 16.84 9.90 -16.70
C PRO A 265 17.76 9.28 -15.64
N VAL A 266 18.52 8.26 -16.04
CA VAL A 266 19.56 7.69 -15.18
C VAL A 266 20.83 8.50 -15.41
N ASN A 267 21.12 9.44 -14.51
CA ASN A 267 22.37 10.20 -14.55
C ASN A 267 22.98 10.35 -13.14
N LYS A 268 24.30 10.57 -13.12
CA LYS A 268 25.08 10.65 -11.88
C LYS A 268 24.63 11.76 -10.93
N TRP A 269 24.19 12.90 -11.46
CA TRP A 269 23.76 14.03 -10.63
C TRP A 269 22.43 13.78 -9.96
N LEU A 270 21.46 13.20 -10.67
CA LEU A 270 20.17 12.85 -10.09
C LEU A 270 20.32 11.72 -9.05
N ILE A 271 21.21 10.75 -9.31
CA ILE A 271 21.57 9.71 -8.33
C ILE A 271 22.18 10.34 -7.07
N LEU A 272 23.13 11.28 -7.26
CA LEU A 272 23.77 11.97 -6.15
C LEU A 272 22.76 12.78 -5.33
N ILE A 273 21.92 13.58 -5.98
CA ILE A 273 20.87 14.38 -5.31
C ILE A 273 19.93 13.46 -4.52
N ALA A 274 19.44 12.40 -5.13
CA ALA A 274 18.56 11.45 -4.46
C ALA A 274 19.24 10.78 -3.27
N ALA A 275 20.52 10.38 -3.41
CA ALA A 275 21.29 9.81 -2.31
C ALA A 275 21.52 10.84 -1.17
N LEU A 276 21.85 12.08 -1.51
CA LEU A 276 22.01 13.16 -0.51
C LEU A 276 20.71 13.44 0.25
N ILE A 277 19.55 13.47 -0.44
CA ILE A 277 18.24 13.63 0.22
C ILE A 277 18.02 12.48 1.21
N VAL A 278 18.25 11.23 0.79
CA VAL A 278 18.05 10.07 1.66
C VAL A 278 19.00 10.11 2.85
N LEU A 279 20.29 10.39 2.64
CA LEU A 279 21.30 10.44 3.70
C LEU A 279 21.06 11.60 4.67
N ALA A 280 20.70 12.79 4.18
CA ALA A 280 20.41 13.96 5.00
C ALA A 280 19.18 13.75 5.92
N ASN A 281 18.28 12.85 5.56
CA ASN A 281 17.12 12.53 6.41
C ASN A 281 17.47 11.60 7.58
N ILE A 282 18.58 10.86 7.52
CA ILE A 282 18.97 9.92 8.58
C ILE A 282 19.15 10.61 9.94
N PRO A 283 19.96 11.67 10.08
CA PRO A 283 20.10 12.36 11.36
C PRO A 283 18.82 13.04 11.85
N LEU A 284 17.89 13.38 10.95
CA LEU A 284 16.60 13.97 11.26
C LEU A 284 15.50 12.93 11.53
N SER A 285 15.80 11.65 11.35
CA SER A 285 14.88 10.54 11.55
C SER A 285 14.78 10.09 13.01
N ASN A 286 13.94 9.09 13.28
CA ASN A 286 13.83 8.52 14.62
C ASN A 286 15.13 7.88 15.11
N ILE A 287 15.93 7.27 14.24
CA ILE A 287 17.23 6.71 14.61
C ILE A 287 18.25 7.83 14.89
N GLY A 288 18.21 8.91 14.12
CA GLY A 288 19.07 10.08 14.34
C GLY A 288 18.84 10.72 15.70
N VAL A 289 17.57 10.95 16.08
CA VAL A 289 17.22 11.45 17.41
C VAL A 289 17.71 10.52 18.52
N ARG A 290 17.57 9.21 18.33
CA ARG A 290 17.89 8.22 19.37
C ARG A 290 19.38 7.91 19.45
N ALA A 291 19.99 7.50 18.33
CA ALA A 291 21.38 7.06 18.30
C ALA A 291 22.36 8.25 18.28
N VAL A 292 22.15 9.24 17.41
CA VAL A 292 23.10 10.34 17.27
C VAL A 292 23.01 11.27 18.46
N ASN A 293 21.82 11.76 18.78
CA ASN A 293 21.71 12.82 19.78
C ASN A 293 21.75 12.30 21.22
N ARG A 294 21.07 11.19 21.51
CA ARG A 294 21.02 10.64 22.87
C ARG A 294 22.22 9.76 23.20
N GLU A 295 22.53 8.79 22.33
CA GLU A 295 23.55 7.79 22.63
C GLU A 295 24.98 8.33 22.37
N TRP A 296 25.19 9.09 21.29
CA TRP A 296 26.52 9.60 20.93
C TRP A 296 26.81 10.97 21.51
N LEU A 297 25.85 11.89 21.48
CA LEU A 297 26.05 13.26 21.98
C LEU A 297 25.60 13.47 23.43
N GLY A 298 24.97 12.46 24.06
CA GLY A 298 24.49 12.54 25.44
C GLY A 298 23.41 13.59 25.69
N LEU A 299 22.73 14.06 24.65
CA LEU A 299 21.70 15.10 24.76
C LEU A 299 20.42 14.53 25.37
N ALA A 300 19.89 15.20 26.40
CA ALA A 300 18.57 14.92 26.92
C ALA A 300 17.51 15.19 25.83
N PHE A 301 16.39 14.46 25.85
CA PHE A 301 15.32 14.61 24.85
C PHE A 301 14.79 16.06 24.83
N GLU A 302 14.70 16.68 25.96
CA GLU A 302 14.19 18.05 26.17
C GLU A 302 15.11 19.14 25.57
N ASN A 303 16.41 18.85 25.42
CA ASN A 303 17.41 19.78 24.86
C ASN A 303 17.98 19.29 23.52
N ASN A 304 17.18 18.55 22.77
CA ASN A 304 17.65 17.95 21.54
C ASN A 304 17.25 18.81 20.32
N PRO A 305 18.21 19.48 19.67
CA PRO A 305 17.92 20.40 18.56
C PRO A 305 17.23 19.73 17.37
N VAL A 306 17.39 18.42 17.20
CA VAL A 306 16.68 17.68 16.14
C VAL A 306 15.22 17.45 16.53
N VAL A 307 14.90 17.25 17.80
CA VAL A 307 13.51 17.19 18.27
C VAL A 307 12.84 18.52 18.02
N ASP A 308 13.48 19.64 18.40
CA ASP A 308 12.96 21.00 18.18
C ASP A 308 12.74 21.27 16.70
N TRP A 309 13.72 20.91 15.87
CA TRP A 309 13.60 21.03 14.42
C TRP A 309 12.41 20.20 13.88
N ARG A 310 12.21 18.97 14.37
CA ARG A 310 11.10 18.12 13.93
C ARG A 310 9.75 18.69 14.35
N VAL A 311 9.64 19.27 15.54
CA VAL A 311 8.43 19.95 16.01
C VAL A 311 8.14 21.17 15.13
N ALA A 312 9.13 22.03 14.90
CA ALA A 312 8.99 23.21 14.05
C ALA A 312 8.64 22.89 12.59
N ASN A 313 9.13 21.75 12.07
CA ASN A 313 8.93 21.32 10.69
C ASN A 313 7.87 20.21 10.56
N GLN A 314 7.03 20.00 11.57
CA GLN A 314 6.06 18.90 11.58
C GLN A 314 5.11 18.95 10.38
N MET A 315 4.73 20.13 9.91
CA MET A 315 3.88 20.28 8.71
C MET A 315 4.49 19.66 7.44
N TRP A 316 5.82 19.63 7.33
CA TRP A 316 6.53 19.11 6.15
C TRP A 316 6.85 17.62 6.24
N ILE A 317 6.86 17.05 7.46
CA ILE A 317 7.23 15.65 7.70
C ILE A 317 6.06 14.78 8.15
N THR A 318 4.88 15.37 8.37
CA THR A 318 3.69 14.64 8.86
C THR A 318 3.33 13.46 7.97
N LYS A 319 2.95 12.35 8.60
CA LYS A 319 2.48 11.16 7.91
C LYS A 319 1.00 11.28 7.54
N THR A 320 0.21 11.92 8.38
CA THR A 320 -1.23 12.10 8.18
C THR A 320 -1.53 12.82 6.89
N ASP A 321 -0.95 14.01 6.70
CA ASP A 321 -1.20 14.86 5.55
C ASP A 321 -0.15 14.71 4.44
N PHE A 322 0.64 13.65 4.51
CA PHE A 322 1.66 13.32 3.51
C PHE A 322 2.54 14.52 3.13
N GLY A 323 3.30 15.03 4.13
CA GLY A 323 4.09 16.26 4.00
C GLY A 323 5.17 16.19 2.91
N LEU A 324 5.56 17.38 2.42
CA LEU A 324 6.44 17.54 1.25
C LEU A 324 7.81 16.85 1.42
N TYR A 325 8.43 16.92 2.60
CA TYR A 325 9.75 16.29 2.83
C TYR A 325 9.64 14.76 2.81
N ARG A 326 8.53 14.22 3.28
CA ARG A 326 8.20 12.80 3.17
C ARG A 326 8.07 12.37 1.71
N TYR A 327 7.36 13.16 0.91
CA TYR A 327 7.19 12.91 -0.52
C TYR A 327 8.53 12.96 -1.27
N ALA A 328 9.34 14.00 -1.05
CA ALA A 328 10.66 14.14 -1.68
C ALA A 328 11.60 12.98 -1.32
N GLN A 329 11.65 12.57 -0.06
CA GLN A 329 12.44 11.42 0.38
C GLN A 329 11.95 10.12 -0.26
N PHE A 330 10.63 9.90 -0.28
CA PHE A 330 10.07 8.70 -0.91
C PHE A 330 10.42 8.62 -2.40
N LEU A 331 10.25 9.72 -3.15
CA LEU A 331 10.62 9.75 -4.57
C LEU A 331 12.10 9.49 -4.79
N SER A 332 12.96 10.00 -3.90
CA SER A 332 14.39 9.75 -3.94
C SER A 332 14.71 8.26 -3.73
N LEU A 333 14.08 7.62 -2.73
CA LEU A 333 14.21 6.17 -2.49
C LEU A 333 13.66 5.34 -3.66
N ALA A 334 12.51 5.72 -4.19
CA ALA A 334 11.90 5.04 -5.34
C ALA A 334 12.78 5.13 -6.59
N TYR A 335 13.37 6.31 -6.83
CA TYR A 335 14.30 6.52 -7.93
C TYR A 335 15.60 5.68 -7.77
N LEU A 336 16.21 5.71 -6.58
CA LEU A 336 17.40 4.88 -6.31
C LEU A 336 17.09 3.39 -6.43
N GLY A 337 15.97 2.93 -5.90
CA GLY A 337 15.51 1.56 -6.04
C GLY A 337 15.30 1.17 -7.51
N TRP A 338 14.67 2.05 -8.29
CA TRP A 338 14.48 1.84 -9.73
C TRP A 338 15.80 1.75 -10.50
N VAL A 339 16.77 2.63 -10.19
CA VAL A 339 18.12 2.61 -10.76
C VAL A 339 18.87 1.34 -10.37
N LEU A 340 18.79 0.92 -9.10
CA LEU A 340 19.44 -0.29 -8.58
C LEU A 340 18.95 -1.56 -9.30
N VAL A 341 17.66 -1.66 -9.57
CA VAL A 341 17.08 -2.85 -10.23
C VAL A 341 17.33 -2.87 -11.74
N GLY A 342 17.63 -1.71 -12.30
CA GLY A 342 17.94 -1.52 -13.71
C GLY A 342 16.70 -1.51 -14.61
N GLU A 343 16.93 -1.18 -15.88
CA GLU A 343 15.87 -1.09 -16.87
C GLU A 343 15.18 -2.45 -17.07
N GLY A 344 13.82 -2.45 -17.09
CA GLY A 344 13.03 -3.68 -17.18
C GLY A 344 13.24 -4.68 -16.05
N GLY A 345 13.97 -4.30 -14.99
CA GLY A 345 14.29 -5.21 -13.90
C GLY A 345 15.38 -6.22 -14.22
N LYS A 346 16.27 -5.91 -15.17
CA LYS A 346 17.31 -6.84 -15.63
C LYS A 346 18.20 -7.38 -14.51
N ARG A 347 18.46 -6.59 -13.46
CA ARG A 347 19.26 -7.04 -12.31
C ARG A 347 18.50 -7.95 -11.34
N LEU A 348 17.19 -8.10 -11.51
CA LEU A 348 16.39 -9.10 -10.80
C LEU A 348 16.50 -10.49 -11.46
N ILE A 349 17.01 -10.55 -12.68
CA ILE A 349 17.20 -11.79 -13.41
C ILE A 349 18.60 -12.30 -13.08
N ALA A 350 18.67 -13.49 -12.51
CA ALA A 350 19.97 -14.10 -12.22
C ALA A 350 20.62 -14.61 -13.50
N GLU A 351 21.89 -14.27 -13.69
CA GLU A 351 22.71 -14.81 -14.78
C GLU A 351 23.50 -16.03 -14.27
N GLY A 352 23.57 -17.10 -15.07
CA GLY A 352 24.30 -18.33 -14.76
C GLY A 352 23.48 -19.40 -14.05
N GLY A 353 24.07 -20.62 -13.94
CA GLY A 353 23.42 -21.84 -13.40
C GLY A 353 23.84 -22.23 -11.96
N GLY A 354 24.68 -21.43 -11.29
CA GLY A 354 25.19 -21.73 -9.96
C GLY A 354 24.13 -21.72 -8.85
N TRP A 355 24.48 -22.20 -7.66
CA TRP A 355 23.58 -22.22 -6.51
C TRP A 355 23.11 -20.81 -6.11
N ALA A 356 23.97 -19.81 -6.16
CA ALA A 356 23.65 -18.43 -5.84
C ALA A 356 22.61 -17.83 -6.82
N ALA A 357 22.74 -18.10 -8.11
CA ALA A 357 21.78 -17.69 -9.12
C ALA A 357 20.41 -18.35 -8.90
N ARG A 358 20.39 -19.64 -8.56
CA ARG A 358 19.16 -20.37 -8.22
C ARG A 358 18.51 -19.82 -6.95
N ALA A 359 19.29 -19.53 -5.91
CA ALA A 359 18.81 -18.96 -4.66
C ALA A 359 18.20 -17.57 -4.91
N TRP A 360 18.89 -16.69 -5.65
CA TRP A 360 18.39 -15.37 -6.02
C TRP A 360 17.09 -15.44 -6.82
N THR A 361 17.02 -16.31 -7.83
CA THR A 361 15.79 -16.52 -8.60
C THR A 361 14.62 -16.96 -7.72
N ARG A 362 14.83 -17.83 -6.74
CA ARG A 362 13.80 -18.23 -5.78
C ARG A 362 13.32 -17.06 -4.93
N VAL A 363 14.25 -16.26 -4.40
CA VAL A 363 13.93 -15.04 -3.61
C VAL A 363 13.08 -14.08 -4.44
N VAL A 364 13.53 -13.71 -5.64
CA VAL A 364 12.82 -12.78 -6.53
C VAL A 364 11.44 -13.34 -6.91
N THR A 365 11.36 -14.62 -7.24
CA THR A 365 10.08 -15.27 -7.60
C THR A 365 9.10 -15.25 -6.43
N THR A 366 9.58 -15.54 -5.22
CA THR A 366 8.77 -15.52 -4.00
C THR A 366 8.28 -14.10 -3.69
N LEU A 367 9.16 -13.10 -3.72
CA LEU A 367 8.78 -11.70 -3.51
C LEU A 367 7.74 -11.23 -4.54
N LYS A 368 7.94 -11.55 -5.82
CA LYS A 368 6.96 -11.27 -6.87
C LYS A 368 5.61 -11.95 -6.58
N LYS A 369 5.61 -13.19 -6.10
CA LYS A 369 4.38 -13.91 -5.77
C LYS A 369 3.63 -13.24 -4.62
N ILE A 370 4.32 -12.80 -3.58
CA ILE A 370 3.76 -12.00 -2.48
C ILE A 370 3.13 -10.71 -3.03
N GLY A 371 3.87 -9.97 -3.84
CA GLY A 371 3.40 -8.70 -4.43
C GLY A 371 2.18 -8.85 -5.34
N GLN A 372 2.08 -9.97 -6.09
CA GLN A 372 0.93 -10.28 -6.94
C GLN A 372 -0.36 -10.52 -6.16
N GLN A 373 -0.27 -11.03 -4.93
CA GLN A 373 -1.41 -11.33 -4.06
C GLN A 373 -1.60 -10.29 -2.94
N SER A 374 -1.12 -9.06 -3.16
CA SER A 374 -0.93 -8.03 -2.13
C SER A 374 -2.13 -7.76 -1.22
N LEU A 375 -3.38 -7.76 -1.71
CA LEU A 375 -4.54 -7.52 -0.84
C LEU A 375 -4.73 -8.65 0.18
N ALA A 376 -4.70 -9.90 -0.27
CA ALA A 376 -4.87 -11.04 0.63
C ALA A 376 -3.69 -11.17 1.60
N VAL A 377 -2.45 -10.97 1.09
CA VAL A 377 -1.24 -10.96 1.90
C VAL A 377 -1.27 -9.83 2.92
N PHE A 378 -1.73 -8.63 2.55
CA PHE A 378 -1.87 -7.49 3.46
C PHE A 378 -2.84 -7.81 4.60
N VAL A 379 -4.08 -8.23 4.29
CA VAL A 379 -5.09 -8.57 5.30
C VAL A 379 -4.57 -9.64 6.26
N PHE A 380 -3.95 -10.68 5.72
CA PHE A 380 -3.37 -11.75 6.54
C PHE A 380 -2.18 -11.27 7.37
N SER A 381 -1.31 -10.39 6.82
CA SER A 381 -0.16 -9.86 7.55
C SER A 381 -0.56 -9.02 8.75
N MET A 382 -1.68 -8.29 8.66
CA MET A 382 -2.19 -7.48 9.78
C MET A 382 -2.67 -8.36 10.93
N LEU A 383 -3.37 -9.47 10.64
CA LEU A 383 -3.76 -10.47 11.64
C LEU A 383 -2.53 -11.17 12.24
N LEU A 384 -1.63 -11.64 11.37
CA LEU A 384 -0.43 -12.37 11.76
C LEU A 384 0.52 -11.51 12.62
N ALA A 385 0.62 -10.21 12.34
CA ALA A 385 1.45 -9.30 13.14
C ALA A 385 1.00 -9.25 14.61
N ARG A 386 -0.31 -9.29 14.87
CA ARG A 386 -0.84 -9.33 16.24
C ARG A 386 -0.52 -10.67 16.93
N LEU A 387 -0.70 -11.76 16.20
CA LEU A 387 -0.33 -13.09 16.69
C LEU A 387 1.18 -13.20 16.98
N ASN A 388 2.02 -12.70 16.10
CA ASN A 388 3.46 -12.63 16.29
C ASN A 388 3.85 -11.83 17.53
N GLY A 389 3.20 -10.68 17.75
CA GLY A 389 3.41 -9.86 18.95
C GLY A 389 3.03 -10.61 20.22
N PHE A 390 1.91 -11.35 20.20
CA PHE A 390 1.51 -12.22 21.31
C PHE A 390 2.56 -13.30 21.61
N TRP A 391 3.07 -13.99 20.60
CA TRP A 391 4.13 -14.98 20.79
C TRP A 391 5.42 -14.39 21.38
N LEU A 392 5.81 -13.18 20.97
CA LEU A 392 6.94 -12.46 21.57
C LEU A 392 6.68 -12.07 23.02
N ASP A 393 5.43 -11.81 23.39
CA ASP A 393 5.06 -11.54 24.79
C ASP A 393 5.15 -12.84 25.63
N GLN A 394 4.75 -13.99 25.05
CA GLN A 394 4.81 -15.28 25.72
C GLN A 394 6.23 -15.77 25.96
N TRP A 395 7.08 -15.69 24.95
CA TRP A 395 8.43 -16.25 24.98
C TRP A 395 9.49 -15.30 25.52
N GLY A 396 9.13 -14.01 25.68
CA GLY A 396 10.04 -12.95 26.06
C GLY A 396 10.67 -12.27 24.83
N ARG A 397 10.84 -10.95 24.94
CA ARG A 397 11.37 -10.09 23.87
C ARG A 397 12.89 -9.93 23.95
N GLU A 398 13.52 -10.38 25.02
CA GLU A 398 14.93 -10.15 25.31
C GLU A 398 15.87 -11.01 24.47
N ALA A 399 15.46 -12.25 24.20
CA ALA A 399 16.26 -13.19 23.42
C ALA A 399 16.11 -12.92 21.91
N ALA A 400 17.18 -12.48 21.26
CA ALA A 400 17.19 -12.17 19.83
C ALA A 400 16.68 -13.33 18.95
N TRP A 401 16.95 -14.58 19.33
CA TRP A 401 16.52 -15.75 18.57
C TRP A 401 14.99 -15.92 18.55
N HIS A 402 14.26 -15.54 19.61
CA HIS A 402 12.79 -15.55 19.64
C HIS A 402 12.25 -14.64 18.53
N THR A 403 12.77 -13.42 18.45
CA THR A 403 12.39 -12.46 17.41
C THR A 403 12.72 -12.97 16.02
N VAL A 404 13.90 -13.54 15.82
CA VAL A 404 14.30 -14.14 14.53
C VAL A 404 13.35 -15.27 14.15
N PHE A 405 13.07 -16.19 15.06
CA PHE A 405 12.19 -17.33 14.81
C PHE A 405 10.76 -16.88 14.45
N VAL A 406 10.15 -15.99 15.24
CA VAL A 406 8.80 -15.49 14.99
C VAL A 406 8.71 -14.78 13.63
N ASN A 407 9.73 -14.01 13.27
CA ASN A 407 9.75 -13.33 11.96
C ASN A 407 9.94 -14.32 10.80
N LEU A 408 10.79 -15.35 10.95
CA LEU A 408 10.96 -16.37 9.91
C LEU A 408 9.68 -17.17 9.69
N VAL A 409 9.02 -17.59 10.77
CA VAL A 409 7.70 -18.26 10.69
C VAL A 409 6.67 -17.31 10.07
N GLY A 410 6.65 -16.05 10.48
CA GLY A 410 5.76 -15.04 9.93
C GLY A 410 5.94 -14.88 8.42
N VAL A 411 7.17 -14.73 7.94
CA VAL A 411 7.47 -14.63 6.50
C VAL A 411 7.10 -15.93 5.77
N ALA A 412 7.38 -17.10 6.34
CA ALA A 412 7.01 -18.40 5.75
C ALA A 412 5.47 -18.51 5.57
N LEU A 413 4.70 -18.07 6.57
CA LEU A 413 3.23 -18.05 6.49
C LEU A 413 2.72 -17.05 5.43
N LEU A 414 3.33 -15.85 5.32
CA LEU A 414 3.01 -14.92 4.23
C LEU A 414 3.27 -15.54 2.85
N VAL A 415 4.38 -16.25 2.70
CA VAL A 415 4.72 -16.96 1.46
C VAL A 415 3.67 -18.04 1.18
N ALA A 416 3.32 -18.86 2.17
CA ALA A 416 2.30 -19.89 2.04
C ALA A 416 0.95 -19.31 1.59
N VAL A 417 0.50 -18.20 2.19
CA VAL A 417 -0.73 -17.49 1.79
C VAL A 417 -0.63 -16.97 0.35
N ALA A 418 0.52 -16.38 -0.03
CA ALA A 418 0.70 -15.86 -1.39
C ALA A 418 0.61 -16.97 -2.45
N TYR A 419 1.20 -18.13 -2.18
CA TYR A 419 1.12 -19.29 -3.07
C TYR A 419 -0.28 -19.92 -3.06
N GLY A 420 -0.89 -20.09 -1.88
CA GLY A 420 -2.23 -20.65 -1.73
C GLY A 420 -3.29 -19.82 -2.45
N VAL A 421 -3.30 -18.50 -2.23
CA VAL A 421 -4.22 -17.58 -2.93
C VAL A 421 -3.95 -17.59 -4.44
N GLY A 422 -2.69 -17.64 -4.86
CA GLY A 422 -2.34 -17.75 -6.26
C GLY A 422 -2.83 -19.06 -6.90
N TRP A 423 -2.77 -20.16 -6.16
CA TRP A 423 -3.28 -21.46 -6.60
C TRP A 423 -4.82 -21.44 -6.70
N ILE A 424 -5.53 -20.93 -5.68
CA ILE A 424 -7.00 -20.78 -5.72
C ILE A 424 -7.43 -19.95 -6.94
N LYS A 425 -6.74 -18.84 -7.21
CA LYS A 425 -7.06 -17.97 -8.36
C LYS A 425 -6.79 -18.61 -9.71
N SER A 426 -5.91 -19.60 -9.80
CA SER A 426 -5.71 -20.37 -11.04
C SER A 426 -6.85 -21.33 -11.33
N GLN A 427 -7.79 -21.51 -10.39
CA GLN A 427 -8.98 -22.38 -10.52
C GLN A 427 -8.63 -23.79 -11.01
N PRO A 428 -7.73 -24.52 -10.35
CA PRO A 428 -7.23 -25.81 -10.83
C PRO A 428 -8.33 -26.89 -10.93
N TRP A 429 -9.49 -26.66 -10.33
CA TRP A 429 -10.67 -27.51 -10.43
C TRP A 429 -11.50 -27.28 -11.71
N ARG A 430 -11.24 -26.23 -12.48
CA ARG A 430 -11.84 -26.05 -13.81
C ARG A 430 -11.06 -26.90 -14.80
N VAL A 431 -11.48 -28.16 -14.93
CA VAL A 431 -10.96 -29.02 -15.98
C VAL A 431 -11.38 -28.39 -17.31
N THR A 432 -10.43 -27.94 -18.09
CA THR A 432 -10.68 -27.60 -19.50
C THR A 432 -11.07 -28.90 -20.22
N ARG A 433 -12.36 -29.05 -20.53
CA ARG A 433 -12.83 -30.05 -21.46
C ARG A 433 -12.44 -29.65 -22.89
#